data_6511ab751bf5b0006234cfeff94961b9
#
_entry.id   6511ab751bf5b0006234cfeff94961b9
#
_cell.length_a   1.000
_cell.length_b   1.000
_cell.length_c   1.000
_cell.angle_alpha   90.00
_cell.angle_beta   90.00
_cell.angle_gamma   90.00
#
_symmetry.space_group_name_H-M   'P 1'
#
loop_
_entity.id
_entity.type
_entity.pdbx_description
1 polymer ?
#
loop_
_entity_poly.entity_id
_entity_poly.type
_entity_poly.pdbx_seq_one_letter_code
_entity_poly.pdbx_strand_id
1 'polypeptide(L)'
;ILASGGTVIAGLLCLLLSDLKSNSTLGPVASIGIVFAMLSALTLLPALLFAFGRAAFWPRRPKYEPAVVAAEHGVHTTGVWAWLGRKIRRRPRLIWIVTTLVLLVGAVGATQLNASGVPQSDLVLGASEARDGQAALGEHFPGGSGSPALIIVPEAALQDTADILLENPGVSAVSVNSADAPSGTASVTDKGIVAFGPPGTAAPAPTVVDGDVLLQATLTDAADSDAAASTVRELRTELAQAVPDALVGGVTATAIDTNDASIHDRNLIIPVVLVVILIILMLLLRAVVAPVLLILTTVLSFGT
;
A
#
# COMPACT_ATOMS: atom_id res chain seq x y z
N ILE A 1 19.57 -20.37 -11.84
CA ILE A 1 18.67 -20.56 -10.68
C ILE A 1 19.23 -19.85 -9.45
N LEU A 2 20.45 -20.16 -8.99
CA LEU A 2 21.04 -19.55 -7.77
C LEU A 2 21.12 -18.01 -7.86
N ALA A 3 21.63 -17.47 -8.96
CA ALA A 3 21.76 -16.04 -9.16
C ALA A 3 20.38 -15.36 -9.16
N SER A 4 19.42 -15.93 -9.88
CA SER A 4 18.04 -15.39 -9.97
C SER A 4 17.33 -15.48 -8.61
N GLY A 5 17.39 -16.66 -7.94
CA GLY A 5 16.78 -16.80 -6.61
C GLY A 5 17.44 -15.90 -5.56
N GLY A 6 18.76 -15.77 -5.60
CA GLY A 6 19.51 -14.86 -4.71
C GLY A 6 19.12 -13.40 -4.89
N THR A 7 18.90 -12.95 -6.13
CA THR A 7 18.43 -11.57 -6.42
C THR A 7 17.04 -11.33 -5.85
N VAL A 8 16.12 -12.30 -6.02
CA VAL A 8 14.76 -12.17 -5.51
C VAL A 8 14.74 -12.17 -3.97
N ILE A 9 15.52 -13.08 -3.34
CA ILE A 9 15.66 -13.12 -1.87
C ILE A 9 16.20 -11.78 -1.35
N ALA A 10 17.26 -11.26 -1.97
CA ALA A 10 17.84 -9.98 -1.56
C ALA A 10 16.82 -8.82 -1.68
N GLY A 11 16.05 -8.78 -2.77
CA GLY A 11 14.97 -7.79 -2.95
C GLY A 11 13.86 -7.93 -1.90
N LEU A 12 13.45 -9.16 -1.59
CA LEU A 12 12.42 -9.40 -0.56
C LEU A 12 12.90 -9.06 0.85
N LEU A 13 14.17 -9.30 1.16
CA LEU A 13 14.74 -8.94 2.47
C LEU A 13 14.82 -7.41 2.64
N CYS A 14 14.85 -6.61 1.57
CA CYS A 14 14.74 -5.16 1.69
C CYS A 14 13.38 -4.71 2.27
N LEU A 15 12.32 -5.55 2.21
CA LEU A 15 11.04 -5.27 2.87
C LEU A 15 11.14 -5.24 4.41
N LEU A 16 12.23 -5.74 5.00
CA LEU A 16 12.49 -5.58 6.43
C LEU A 16 12.65 -4.10 6.84
N LEU A 17 12.94 -3.21 5.88
CA LEU A 17 13.03 -1.77 6.09
C LEU A 17 11.67 -1.07 6.11
N SER A 18 10.56 -1.81 5.90
CA SER A 18 9.21 -1.25 5.87
C SER A 18 8.72 -0.92 7.27
N ASP A 19 8.10 0.24 7.41
CA ASP A 19 7.38 0.67 8.61
C ASP A 19 6.07 -0.13 8.80
N LEU A 20 5.51 -0.65 7.70
CA LEU A 20 4.32 -1.49 7.75
C LEU A 20 4.66 -2.92 8.17
N LYS A 21 4.11 -3.34 9.31
CA LYS A 21 4.33 -4.67 9.87
C LYS A 21 3.98 -5.81 8.89
N SER A 22 2.94 -5.63 8.10
CA SER A 22 2.53 -6.58 7.06
C SER A 22 3.64 -6.81 6.02
N ASN A 23 4.25 -5.73 5.53
CA ASN A 23 5.31 -5.79 4.54
C ASN A 23 6.61 -6.34 5.14
N SER A 24 7.01 -5.87 6.33
CA SER A 24 8.24 -6.31 6.99
C SER A 24 8.23 -7.80 7.34
N THR A 25 7.07 -8.39 7.62
CA THR A 25 6.94 -9.84 7.88
C THR A 25 6.88 -10.65 6.58
N LEU A 26 6.34 -10.08 5.49
CA LEU A 26 6.23 -10.76 4.19
C LEU A 26 7.62 -11.08 3.60
N GLY A 27 8.59 -10.17 3.75
CA GLY A 27 9.94 -10.32 3.21
C GLY A 27 10.62 -11.63 3.63
N PRO A 28 10.83 -11.89 4.92
CA PRO A 28 11.43 -13.12 5.41
C PRO A 28 10.62 -14.38 5.05
N VAL A 29 9.29 -14.35 5.20
CA VAL A 29 8.42 -15.50 4.89
C VAL A 29 8.52 -15.89 3.41
N ALA A 30 8.42 -14.91 2.51
CA ALA A 30 8.56 -15.17 1.08
C ALA A 30 9.99 -15.63 0.71
N SER A 31 11.02 -15.06 1.36
CA SER A 31 12.42 -15.46 1.16
C SER A 31 12.67 -16.92 1.52
N ILE A 32 12.12 -17.39 2.64
CA ILE A 32 12.17 -18.79 3.05
C ILE A 32 11.50 -19.68 1.99
N GLY A 33 10.32 -19.28 1.50
CA GLY A 33 9.63 -20.00 0.43
C GLY A 33 10.48 -20.15 -0.84
N ILE A 34 11.19 -19.08 -1.24
CA ILE A 34 12.08 -19.12 -2.40
C ILE A 34 13.31 -20.01 -2.16
N VAL A 35 13.87 -20.02 -0.94
CA VAL A 35 14.95 -20.94 -0.60
C VAL A 35 14.52 -22.40 -0.79
N PHE A 36 13.34 -22.77 -0.28
CA PHE A 36 12.80 -24.13 -0.46
C PHE A 36 12.50 -24.44 -1.93
N ALA A 37 11.94 -23.48 -2.68
CA ALA A 37 11.71 -23.62 -4.11
C ALA A 37 13.03 -23.83 -4.88
N MET A 38 14.08 -23.08 -4.54
CA MET A 38 15.43 -23.28 -5.12
C MET A 38 16.00 -24.64 -4.78
N LEU A 39 15.90 -25.08 -3.52
CA LEU A 39 16.36 -26.41 -3.11
C LEU A 39 15.62 -27.50 -3.90
N SER A 40 14.30 -27.39 -4.02
CA SER A 40 13.49 -28.31 -4.82
C SER A 40 13.89 -28.30 -6.30
N ALA A 41 14.10 -27.13 -6.89
CA ALA A 41 14.52 -27.00 -8.29
C ALA A 41 15.94 -27.54 -8.55
N LEU A 42 16.82 -27.51 -7.57
CA LEU A 42 18.19 -27.98 -7.70
C LEU A 42 18.36 -29.45 -7.35
N THR A 43 17.46 -30.03 -6.57
CA THR A 43 17.57 -31.44 -6.09
C THR A 43 16.45 -32.31 -6.65
N LEU A 44 15.19 -32.00 -6.32
CA LEU A 44 14.06 -32.84 -6.67
C LEU A 44 13.79 -32.83 -8.18
N LEU A 45 13.84 -31.68 -8.84
CA LEU A 45 13.56 -31.59 -10.27
C LEU A 45 14.56 -32.37 -11.12
N PRO A 46 15.89 -32.26 -10.95
CA PRO A 46 16.84 -33.09 -11.67
C PRO A 46 16.69 -34.61 -11.36
N ALA A 47 16.39 -34.95 -10.11
CA ALA A 47 16.17 -36.37 -9.74
C ALA A 47 14.94 -36.96 -10.44
N LEU A 48 13.82 -36.18 -10.49
CA LEU A 48 12.60 -36.57 -11.21
C LEU A 48 12.86 -36.68 -12.73
N LEU A 49 13.53 -35.66 -13.31
CA LEU A 49 13.88 -35.69 -14.73
C LEU A 49 14.77 -36.89 -15.09
N PHE A 50 15.70 -37.25 -14.20
CA PHE A 50 16.53 -38.46 -14.39
C PHE A 50 15.69 -39.72 -14.26
N ALA A 51 14.78 -39.81 -13.29
CA ALA A 51 13.93 -40.99 -13.07
C ALA A 51 12.95 -41.23 -14.21
N PHE A 52 12.29 -40.17 -14.71
CA PHE A 52 11.32 -40.25 -15.81
C PHE A 52 11.98 -40.18 -17.19
N GLY A 53 13.20 -39.72 -17.29
CA GLY A 53 13.96 -39.61 -18.52
C GLY A 53 13.17 -38.90 -19.63
N ARG A 54 13.17 -39.50 -20.84
CA ARG A 54 12.47 -38.92 -22.00
C ARG A 54 10.95 -38.96 -21.89
N ALA A 55 10.37 -39.73 -20.98
CA ALA A 55 8.95 -39.80 -20.77
C ALA A 55 8.40 -38.48 -20.18
N ALA A 56 9.19 -37.74 -19.40
CA ALA A 56 8.86 -36.46 -18.83
C ALA A 56 8.46 -35.39 -19.90
N PHE A 57 8.89 -35.59 -21.16
CA PHE A 57 8.65 -34.64 -22.26
C PHE A 57 7.50 -35.09 -23.20
N TRP A 58 6.63 -36.02 -22.76
CA TRP A 58 5.46 -36.39 -23.53
C TRP A 58 4.45 -35.21 -23.63
N PRO A 59 3.79 -34.94 -24.80
CA PRO A 59 3.78 -35.72 -26.05
C PRO A 59 4.91 -35.35 -27.04
N ARG A 60 5.60 -34.24 -26.87
CA ARG A 60 6.68 -33.77 -27.77
C ARG A 60 8.05 -34.08 -27.20
N ARG A 61 8.52 -35.28 -27.44
CA ARG A 61 9.87 -35.69 -27.00
C ARG A 61 10.93 -34.97 -27.82
N PRO A 62 11.89 -34.25 -27.19
CA PRO A 62 13.00 -33.61 -27.90
C PRO A 62 13.80 -34.66 -28.65
N LYS A 63 14.05 -34.42 -29.95
CA LYS A 63 14.96 -35.24 -30.76
C LYS A 63 16.39 -34.75 -30.54
N TYR A 64 17.31 -35.68 -30.38
CA TYR A 64 18.72 -35.35 -30.36
C TYR A 64 19.20 -35.13 -31.80
N GLU A 65 19.55 -33.90 -32.15
CA GLU A 65 20.12 -33.54 -33.47
C GLU A 65 21.57 -33.11 -33.25
N PRO A 66 22.54 -34.02 -33.56
CA PRO A 66 23.96 -33.74 -33.32
C PRO A 66 24.47 -32.52 -34.09
N ALA A 67 23.90 -32.26 -35.29
CA ALA A 67 24.26 -31.13 -36.10
C ALA A 67 23.88 -29.76 -35.45
N VAL A 68 22.81 -29.72 -34.68
CA VAL A 68 22.37 -28.52 -33.95
C VAL A 68 23.25 -28.29 -32.72
N VAL A 69 23.66 -29.37 -32.06
CA VAL A 69 24.56 -29.30 -30.89
C VAL A 69 26.00 -28.94 -31.31
N ALA A 70 26.46 -29.41 -32.48
CA ALA A 70 27.79 -29.07 -33.02
C ALA A 70 27.83 -27.62 -33.59
N ALA A 71 26.71 -27.07 -33.98
CA ALA A 71 26.59 -25.66 -34.44
C ALA A 71 26.43 -24.72 -33.26
N GLU A 72 27.34 -24.71 -32.30
CA GLU A 72 27.34 -23.88 -31.08
C GLU A 72 27.34 -22.36 -31.36
N HIS A 73 27.33 -21.92 -32.62
CA HIS A 73 27.44 -20.53 -33.06
C HIS A 73 26.25 -20.02 -33.88
N GLY A 74 25.11 -20.68 -33.87
CA GLY A 74 23.95 -20.19 -34.60
C GLY A 74 22.66 -20.88 -34.20
N VAL A 75 21.96 -20.31 -33.25
CA VAL A 75 20.58 -20.67 -33.01
C VAL A 75 19.81 -20.38 -34.31
N HIS A 76 19.56 -21.41 -35.14
CA HIS A 76 18.62 -21.34 -36.25
C HIS A 76 17.21 -21.20 -35.68
N THR A 77 16.89 -20.01 -35.17
CA THR A 77 15.53 -19.68 -34.74
C THR A 77 14.67 -19.58 -35.99
N THR A 78 13.75 -20.51 -36.16
CA THR A 78 12.69 -20.47 -37.17
C THR A 78 11.44 -19.83 -36.58
N GLY A 79 10.62 -19.15 -37.41
CA GLY A 79 9.37 -18.58 -36.97
C GLY A 79 9.43 -17.10 -36.53
N VAL A 80 8.51 -16.73 -35.67
CA VAL A 80 8.28 -15.34 -35.24
C VAL A 80 9.53 -14.72 -34.57
N TRP A 81 10.25 -15.48 -33.77
CA TRP A 81 11.46 -15.01 -33.07
C TRP A 81 12.60 -14.71 -34.03
N ALA A 82 12.78 -15.51 -35.09
CA ALA A 82 13.79 -15.25 -36.13
C ALA A 82 13.45 -13.97 -36.94
N TRP A 83 12.19 -13.78 -37.24
CA TRP A 83 11.70 -12.57 -37.90
C TRP A 83 11.95 -11.32 -37.04
N LEU A 84 11.58 -11.37 -35.74
CA LEU A 84 11.78 -10.29 -34.78
C LEU A 84 13.27 -9.97 -34.61
N GLY A 85 14.10 -10.98 -34.42
CA GLY A 85 15.56 -10.81 -34.29
C GLY A 85 16.19 -10.18 -35.52
N ARG A 86 15.77 -10.57 -36.76
CA ARG A 86 16.22 -9.93 -38.00
C ARG A 86 15.78 -8.49 -38.11
N LYS A 87 14.55 -8.16 -37.68
CA LYS A 87 14.02 -6.79 -37.73
C LYS A 87 14.78 -5.87 -36.76
N ILE A 88 15.05 -6.35 -35.52
CA ILE A 88 15.84 -5.63 -34.52
C ILE A 88 17.26 -5.39 -35.05
N ARG A 89 17.91 -6.42 -35.59
CA ARG A 89 19.29 -6.33 -36.11
C ARG A 89 19.42 -5.36 -37.29
N ARG A 90 18.36 -5.23 -38.12
CA ARG A 90 18.38 -4.33 -39.29
C ARG A 90 18.31 -2.85 -38.92
N ARG A 91 17.57 -2.47 -37.88
CA ARG A 91 17.35 -1.07 -37.47
C ARG A 91 17.34 -0.92 -35.94
N PRO A 92 18.43 -1.23 -35.24
CA PRO A 92 18.43 -1.26 -33.77
C PRO A 92 18.16 0.13 -33.18
N ARG A 93 18.71 1.19 -33.75
CA ARG A 93 18.50 2.57 -33.25
C ARG A 93 17.07 3.04 -33.38
N LEU A 94 16.42 2.74 -34.52
CA LEU A 94 15.02 3.13 -34.73
C LEU A 94 14.10 2.40 -33.78
N ILE A 95 14.31 1.09 -33.58
CA ILE A 95 13.48 0.29 -32.66
C ILE A 95 13.67 0.80 -31.23
N TRP A 96 14.91 1.05 -30.80
CA TRP A 96 15.18 1.62 -29.48
C TRP A 96 14.49 2.97 -29.28
N ILE A 97 14.59 3.90 -30.23
CA ILE A 97 13.95 5.23 -30.14
C ILE A 97 12.42 5.09 -30.10
N VAL A 98 11.83 4.28 -30.97
CA VAL A 98 10.37 4.10 -31.03
C VAL A 98 9.85 3.46 -29.74
N THR A 99 10.48 2.41 -29.22
CA THR A 99 10.06 1.78 -27.98
C THR A 99 10.21 2.73 -26.79
N THR A 100 11.30 3.48 -26.69
CA THR A 100 11.49 4.48 -25.65
C THR A 100 10.43 5.58 -25.73
N LEU A 101 10.10 6.05 -26.94
CA LEU A 101 9.05 7.07 -27.12
C LEU A 101 7.66 6.55 -26.69
N VAL A 102 7.32 5.33 -27.06
CA VAL A 102 6.05 4.69 -26.64
C VAL A 102 5.98 4.56 -25.11
N LEU A 103 7.08 4.14 -24.47
CA LEU A 103 7.16 4.06 -23.00
C LEU A 103 7.05 5.46 -22.36
N LEU A 104 7.69 6.47 -22.91
CA LEU A 104 7.57 7.84 -22.40
C LEU A 104 6.15 8.39 -22.50
N VAL A 105 5.44 8.09 -23.60
CA VAL A 105 4.03 8.46 -23.74
C VAL A 105 3.17 7.76 -22.67
N GLY A 106 3.43 6.48 -22.40
CA GLY A 106 2.80 5.76 -21.30
C GLY A 106 3.10 6.39 -19.93
N ALA A 107 4.37 6.76 -19.67
CA ALA A 107 4.79 7.39 -18.41
C ALA A 107 4.10 8.73 -18.14
N VAL A 108 3.77 9.50 -19.19
CA VAL A 108 2.95 10.72 -19.03
C VAL A 108 1.54 10.36 -18.53
N GLY A 109 0.97 9.23 -18.95
CA GLY A 109 -0.31 8.73 -18.44
C GLY A 109 -0.27 8.39 -16.95
N ALA A 110 0.87 7.90 -16.45
CA ALA A 110 1.03 7.55 -15.03
C ALA A 110 0.95 8.77 -14.09
N THR A 111 1.22 9.98 -14.58
CA THR A 111 1.08 11.22 -13.79
C THR A 111 -0.39 11.56 -13.45
N GLN A 112 -1.34 10.94 -14.14
CA GLN A 112 -2.78 11.10 -13.89
C GLN A 112 -3.34 10.05 -12.93
N LEU A 113 -2.53 9.08 -12.52
CA LEU A 113 -2.90 8.06 -11.53
C LEU A 113 -2.96 8.70 -10.14
N ASN A 114 -4.16 8.78 -9.59
CA ASN A 114 -4.35 9.12 -8.19
C ASN A 114 -4.18 7.84 -7.36
N ALA A 115 -3.14 7.79 -6.54
CA ALA A 115 -2.82 6.64 -5.69
C ALA A 115 -3.15 6.94 -4.21
N SER A 116 -4.22 7.69 -3.95
CA SER A 116 -4.69 8.03 -2.59
C SER A 116 -5.31 6.84 -1.84
N GLY A 117 -5.36 5.67 -2.47
CA GLY A 117 -6.04 4.49 -1.95
C GLY A 117 -7.43 4.33 -2.56
N VAL A 118 -8.05 3.18 -2.31
CA VAL A 118 -9.45 2.92 -2.67
C VAL A 118 -10.24 2.92 -1.36
N PRO A 119 -11.34 3.70 -1.26
CA PRO A 119 -12.24 3.63 -0.11
C PRO A 119 -12.63 2.19 0.20
N GLN A 120 -12.76 1.85 1.46
CA GLN A 120 -13.14 0.48 1.85
C GLN A 120 -14.50 0.07 1.30
N SER A 121 -15.41 1.04 1.15
CA SER A 121 -16.69 0.87 0.48
C SER A 121 -16.56 0.40 -0.97
N ASP A 122 -15.50 0.78 -1.68
CA ASP A 122 -15.28 0.49 -3.10
C ASP A 122 -14.42 -0.75 -3.36
N LEU A 123 -13.92 -1.44 -2.32
CA LEU A 123 -13.16 -2.68 -2.46
C LEU A 123 -13.98 -3.81 -3.06
N VAL A 124 -15.30 -3.79 -2.91
CA VAL A 124 -16.21 -4.80 -3.45
C VAL A 124 -16.79 -4.32 -4.77
N LEU A 125 -16.35 -4.92 -5.88
CA LEU A 125 -16.80 -4.57 -7.24
C LEU A 125 -18.21 -5.05 -7.57
N GLY A 126 -18.77 -5.99 -6.80
CA GLY A 126 -20.13 -6.52 -6.98
C GLY A 126 -21.22 -5.75 -6.22
N ALA A 127 -22.46 -6.21 -6.30
CA ALA A 127 -23.52 -5.74 -5.41
C ALA A 127 -23.17 -6.01 -3.95
N SER A 128 -23.27 -4.99 -3.09
CA SER A 128 -22.92 -5.07 -1.68
C SER A 128 -23.96 -4.34 -0.85
N GLU A 129 -24.71 -5.10 -0.04
CA GLU A 129 -25.69 -4.53 0.90
C GLU A 129 -25.03 -3.56 1.90
N ALA A 130 -23.75 -3.80 2.26
CA ALA A 130 -23.01 -2.92 3.15
C ALA A 130 -22.74 -1.56 2.48
N ARG A 131 -22.36 -1.53 1.19
CA ARG A 131 -22.16 -0.30 0.43
C ARG A 131 -23.46 0.45 0.22
N ASP A 132 -24.51 -0.27 -0.16
CA ASP A 132 -25.83 0.33 -0.40
C ASP A 132 -26.43 0.88 0.90
N GLY A 133 -26.22 0.19 2.03
CA GLY A 133 -26.57 0.66 3.36
C GLY A 133 -25.77 1.89 3.80
N GLN A 134 -24.46 1.93 3.52
CA GLN A 134 -23.63 3.09 3.80
C GLN A 134 -24.01 4.31 2.96
N ALA A 135 -24.36 4.10 1.68
CA ALA A 135 -24.85 5.16 0.82
C ALA A 135 -26.18 5.74 1.34
N ALA A 136 -27.14 4.87 1.70
CA ALA A 136 -28.41 5.30 2.29
C ALA A 136 -28.22 6.02 3.65
N LEU A 137 -27.25 5.59 4.46
CA LEU A 137 -26.90 6.27 5.69
C LEU A 137 -26.40 7.69 5.42
N GLY A 138 -25.50 7.84 4.42
CA GLY A 138 -24.92 9.13 4.05
C GLY A 138 -25.92 10.14 3.47
N GLU A 139 -27.07 9.68 2.94
CA GLU A 139 -28.16 10.57 2.47
C GLU A 139 -28.94 11.24 3.62
N HIS A 140 -28.95 10.63 4.82
CA HIS A 140 -29.78 11.04 5.94
C HIS A 140 -29.01 11.50 7.18
N PHE A 141 -27.73 11.11 7.28
CA PHE A 141 -26.86 11.39 8.41
C PHE A 141 -25.50 11.88 7.92
N PRO A 142 -24.71 12.58 8.77
CA PRO A 142 -23.34 12.94 8.44
C PRO A 142 -22.54 11.69 8.01
N GLY A 143 -21.74 11.80 6.96
CA GLY A 143 -21.04 10.68 6.35
C GLY A 143 -20.11 9.91 7.29
N GLY A 144 -19.56 10.59 8.30
CA GLY A 144 -18.75 9.98 9.36
C GLY A 144 -19.53 9.30 10.49
N SER A 145 -20.88 9.28 10.42
CA SER A 145 -21.71 8.58 11.41
C SER A 145 -21.36 7.10 11.50
N GLY A 146 -21.10 6.63 12.73
CA GLY A 146 -20.65 5.25 12.96
C GLY A 146 -19.14 5.02 12.91
N SER A 147 -18.36 5.99 12.44
CA SER A 147 -16.89 5.95 12.38
C SER A 147 -16.28 7.30 12.76
N PRO A 148 -16.50 7.82 13.98
CA PRO A 148 -16.01 9.12 14.40
C PRO A 148 -14.48 9.13 14.50
N ALA A 149 -13.89 10.31 14.42
CA ALA A 149 -12.52 10.51 14.88
C ALA A 149 -12.51 10.42 16.42
N LEU A 150 -11.52 9.73 16.96
CA LEU A 150 -11.35 9.50 18.40
C LEU A 150 -10.25 10.40 18.91
N ILE A 151 -10.54 11.23 19.89
CA ILE A 151 -9.59 12.19 20.44
C ILE A 151 -9.42 11.91 21.94
N ILE A 152 -8.19 11.62 22.37
CA ILE A 152 -7.84 11.44 23.77
C ILE A 152 -7.12 12.72 24.22
N VAL A 153 -7.59 13.31 25.32
CA VAL A 153 -7.04 14.54 25.88
C VAL A 153 -7.14 14.51 27.41
N PRO A 154 -6.27 15.25 28.15
CA PRO A 154 -6.45 15.46 29.55
C PRO A 154 -7.83 16.05 29.86
N GLU A 155 -8.45 15.61 30.97
CA GLU A 155 -9.79 16.09 31.38
C GLU A 155 -9.87 17.63 31.43
N ALA A 156 -8.79 18.28 31.89
CA ALA A 156 -8.73 19.73 31.98
C ALA A 156 -8.82 20.43 30.61
N ALA A 157 -8.45 19.77 29.53
CA ALA A 157 -8.48 20.31 28.16
C ALA A 157 -9.76 19.92 27.38
N LEU A 158 -10.72 19.23 28.01
CA LEU A 158 -11.91 18.71 27.34
C LEU A 158 -12.67 19.80 26.59
N GLN A 159 -13.00 20.92 27.26
CA GLN A 159 -13.82 21.98 26.65
C GLN A 159 -13.05 22.72 25.54
N ASP A 160 -11.79 23.08 25.79
CA ASP A 160 -10.95 23.77 24.80
C ASP A 160 -10.79 22.90 23.54
N THR A 161 -10.62 21.58 23.72
CA THR A 161 -10.58 20.63 22.59
C THR A 161 -11.92 20.56 21.89
N ALA A 162 -13.03 20.47 22.61
CA ALA A 162 -14.36 20.41 22.02
C ALA A 162 -14.69 21.66 21.21
N ASP A 163 -14.28 22.83 21.67
CA ASP A 163 -14.49 24.10 20.97
C ASP A 163 -13.71 24.12 19.64
N ILE A 164 -12.45 23.72 19.66
CA ILE A 164 -11.64 23.57 18.42
C ILE A 164 -12.30 22.59 17.43
N LEU A 165 -12.78 21.45 17.91
CA LEU A 165 -13.46 20.45 17.08
C LEU A 165 -14.75 21.01 16.47
N LEU A 166 -15.54 21.76 17.24
CA LEU A 166 -16.82 22.34 16.80
C LEU A 166 -16.65 23.51 15.83
N GLU A 167 -15.54 24.25 15.90
CA GLU A 167 -15.22 25.33 14.97
C GLU A 167 -14.83 24.79 13.57
N ASN A 168 -14.37 23.54 13.47
CA ASN A 168 -13.97 22.96 12.20
C ASN A 168 -15.19 22.53 11.38
N PRO A 169 -15.38 23.02 10.13
CA PRO A 169 -16.55 22.73 9.30
C PRO A 169 -16.66 21.26 8.88
N GLY A 170 -15.56 20.50 8.96
CA GLY A 170 -15.52 19.07 8.69
C GLY A 170 -16.01 18.21 9.85
N VAL A 171 -16.39 18.81 11.00
CA VAL A 171 -16.96 18.14 12.17
C VAL A 171 -18.41 18.53 12.32
N SER A 172 -19.31 17.56 12.36
CA SER A 172 -20.75 17.78 12.49
C SER A 172 -21.24 17.75 13.93
N ALA A 173 -20.57 16.98 14.81
CA ALA A 173 -20.93 16.84 16.22
C ALA A 173 -19.75 16.35 17.03
N VAL A 174 -19.70 16.72 18.30
CA VAL A 174 -18.74 16.24 19.29
C VAL A 174 -19.48 15.59 20.46
N SER A 175 -18.99 14.46 20.92
CA SER A 175 -19.48 13.80 22.12
C SER A 175 -18.29 13.30 22.97
N VAL A 176 -18.52 13.15 24.26
CA VAL A 176 -17.57 12.59 25.23
C VAL A 176 -18.11 11.28 25.80
N ASN A 177 -17.23 10.33 26.04
CA ASN A 177 -17.62 9.11 26.73
C ASN A 177 -18.05 9.41 28.17
N SER A 178 -19.22 8.88 28.56
CA SER A 178 -19.75 9.02 29.90
C SER A 178 -20.51 7.76 30.32
N ALA A 179 -20.09 7.15 31.42
CA ALA A 179 -20.79 6.01 31.96
C ALA A 179 -22.17 6.35 32.56
N ASP A 180 -22.37 7.64 32.90
CA ASP A 180 -23.64 8.13 33.44
C ASP A 180 -24.66 8.47 32.35
N ALA A 181 -24.25 8.51 31.10
CA ALA A 181 -25.13 8.75 29.96
C ALA A 181 -25.84 7.46 29.52
N PRO A 182 -27.14 7.47 29.18
CA PRO A 182 -27.89 6.28 28.78
C PRO A 182 -27.33 5.59 27.52
N SER A 183 -26.69 6.36 26.62
CA SER A 183 -26.04 5.88 25.38
C SER A 183 -24.55 5.56 25.56
N GLY A 184 -23.98 5.76 26.74
CA GLY A 184 -22.55 5.67 26.98
C GLY A 184 -21.74 6.87 26.48
N THR A 185 -22.40 7.87 25.85
CA THR A 185 -21.80 9.10 25.37
C THR A 185 -22.72 10.29 25.64
N ALA A 186 -22.16 11.46 25.87
CA ALA A 186 -22.87 12.72 26.04
C ALA A 186 -22.40 13.75 24.99
N SER A 187 -23.32 14.45 24.36
CA SER A 187 -22.99 15.52 23.42
C SER A 187 -22.26 16.66 24.12
N VAL A 188 -21.27 17.23 23.45
CA VAL A 188 -20.54 18.41 23.93
C VAL A 188 -20.83 19.56 22.99
N THR A 189 -21.07 20.72 23.58
CA THR A 189 -21.33 21.98 22.86
C THR A 189 -20.39 23.08 23.40
N ASP A 190 -20.46 24.25 22.82
CA ASP A 190 -19.79 25.48 23.30
C ASP A 190 -20.11 25.85 24.76
N LYS A 191 -21.18 25.28 25.33
CA LYS A 191 -21.62 25.48 26.71
C LYS A 191 -21.28 24.35 27.65
N GLY A 192 -20.60 23.35 27.15
CA GLY A 192 -20.22 22.16 27.92
C GLY A 192 -21.02 20.91 27.54
N ILE A 193 -20.94 19.91 28.41
CA ILE A 193 -21.62 18.63 28.23
C ILE A 193 -23.14 18.82 28.41
N VAL A 194 -23.90 18.31 27.44
CA VAL A 194 -25.36 18.44 27.44
C VAL A 194 -25.99 17.44 28.41
N ALA A 195 -26.86 17.93 29.28
CA ALA A 195 -27.65 17.13 30.22
C ALA A 195 -28.74 16.32 29.50
N PHE A 196 -28.97 15.06 29.97
CA PHE A 196 -30.10 14.26 29.53
C PHE A 196 -31.27 14.44 30.49
N GLY A 197 -32.40 15.04 30.01
CA GLY A 197 -33.61 15.17 30.79
C GLY A 197 -34.20 16.55 30.80
N PRO A 198 -35.19 16.84 31.69
CA PRO A 198 -35.85 18.13 31.82
C PRO A 198 -34.86 19.23 32.23
N PRO A 199 -35.18 20.51 31.96
CA PRO A 199 -34.37 21.62 32.41
C PRO A 199 -34.03 21.57 33.90
N GLY A 200 -32.74 21.65 34.24
CA GLY A 200 -32.25 21.52 35.63
C GLY A 200 -31.60 20.16 35.96
N THR A 201 -31.62 19.22 35.02
CA THR A 201 -30.84 17.96 35.21
C THR A 201 -29.36 18.28 35.11
N ALA A 202 -28.55 17.70 36.00
CA ALA A 202 -27.10 17.83 35.94
C ALA A 202 -26.55 17.13 34.66
N ALA A 203 -25.57 17.75 34.03
CA ALA A 203 -24.86 17.07 32.95
C ALA A 203 -24.12 15.80 33.44
N PRO A 204 -24.08 14.72 32.67
CA PRO A 204 -23.36 13.52 33.05
C PRO A 204 -21.85 13.82 33.09
N ALA A 205 -21.17 13.23 34.08
CA ALA A 205 -19.73 13.36 34.17
C ALA A 205 -19.02 12.59 33.04
N PRO A 206 -17.92 13.10 32.47
CA PRO A 206 -17.13 12.35 31.52
C PRO A 206 -16.47 11.16 32.22
N THR A 207 -16.28 10.06 31.48
CA THR A 207 -15.47 8.94 31.96
C THR A 207 -14.00 9.30 31.87
N VAL A 208 -13.33 9.39 33.02
CA VAL A 208 -11.91 9.70 33.14
C VAL A 208 -11.11 8.42 33.37
N VAL A 209 -10.09 8.19 32.59
CA VAL A 209 -9.15 7.06 32.74
C VAL A 209 -7.72 7.60 32.76
N ASP A 210 -7.01 7.37 33.82
CA ASP A 210 -5.63 7.85 34.02
C ASP A 210 -5.46 9.39 33.87
N GLY A 211 -6.53 10.14 34.05
CA GLY A 211 -6.57 11.62 33.92
C GLY A 211 -7.02 12.10 32.54
N ASP A 212 -7.25 11.20 31.60
CA ASP A 212 -7.66 11.50 30.23
C ASP A 212 -9.14 11.19 29.98
N VAL A 213 -9.71 11.88 29.01
CA VAL A 213 -11.08 11.66 28.50
C VAL A 213 -11.06 11.33 27.03
N LEU A 214 -12.07 10.59 26.55
CA LEU A 214 -12.25 10.25 25.15
C LEU A 214 -13.38 11.08 24.55
N LEU A 215 -13.00 11.98 23.63
CA LEU A 215 -13.92 12.70 22.76
C LEU A 215 -14.09 11.93 21.44
N GLN A 216 -15.30 12.02 20.89
CA GLN A 216 -15.66 11.46 19.59
C GLN A 216 -16.17 12.60 18.70
N ALA A 217 -15.43 12.91 17.63
CA ALA A 217 -15.82 13.88 16.63
C ALA A 217 -16.45 13.16 15.43
N THR A 218 -17.75 13.38 15.21
CA THR A 218 -18.44 12.86 14.03
C THR A 218 -18.07 13.74 12.84
N LEU A 219 -17.42 13.15 11.85
CA LEU A 219 -17.03 13.87 10.64
C LEU A 219 -18.26 14.14 9.74
N THR A 220 -18.24 15.25 9.02
CA THR A 220 -19.29 15.59 8.04
C THR A 220 -19.25 14.62 6.86
N ASP A 221 -18.04 14.28 6.39
CA ASP A 221 -17.81 13.42 5.25
C ASP A 221 -17.59 11.95 5.68
N ALA A 222 -17.72 11.03 4.73
CA ALA A 222 -17.49 9.62 4.96
C ALA A 222 -16.04 9.38 5.44
N ALA A 223 -15.88 8.53 6.46
CA ALA A 223 -14.61 8.32 7.15
C ALA A 223 -13.45 7.82 6.24
N ASP A 224 -13.77 7.24 5.09
CA ASP A 224 -12.82 6.77 4.08
C ASP A 224 -12.65 7.72 2.89
N SER A 225 -13.19 8.94 2.97
CA SER A 225 -13.06 9.97 1.94
C SER A 225 -11.81 10.84 2.09
N ASP A 226 -11.35 11.43 0.97
CA ASP A 226 -10.25 12.40 0.97
C ASP A 226 -10.60 13.66 1.79
N ALA A 227 -11.87 14.07 1.81
CA ALA A 227 -12.35 15.20 2.59
C ALA A 227 -12.19 14.92 4.11
N ALA A 228 -12.64 13.76 4.58
CA ALA A 228 -12.45 13.33 5.97
C ALA A 228 -10.96 13.24 6.35
N ALA A 229 -10.12 12.74 5.44
CA ALA A 229 -8.68 12.69 5.65
C ALA A 229 -8.06 14.09 5.79
N SER A 230 -8.51 15.07 4.98
CA SER A 230 -8.08 16.46 5.09
C SER A 230 -8.48 17.05 6.44
N THR A 231 -9.76 16.89 6.84
CA THR A 231 -10.27 17.33 8.14
C THR A 231 -9.44 16.76 9.29
N VAL A 232 -9.15 15.46 9.30
CA VAL A 232 -8.35 14.86 10.39
C VAL A 232 -6.92 15.38 10.42
N ARG A 233 -6.30 15.67 9.25
CA ARG A 233 -4.97 16.30 9.20
C ARG A 233 -4.97 17.73 9.75
N GLU A 234 -6.02 18.51 9.44
CA GLU A 234 -6.21 19.86 10.00
C GLU A 234 -6.37 19.79 11.51
N LEU A 235 -7.29 18.95 12.01
CA LEU A 235 -7.50 18.75 13.44
C LEU A 235 -6.21 18.32 14.17
N ARG A 236 -5.40 17.42 13.61
CA ARG A 236 -4.11 17.06 14.19
C ARG A 236 -3.17 18.25 14.30
N THR A 237 -3.17 19.12 13.28
CA THR A 237 -2.30 20.31 13.27
C THR A 237 -2.75 21.35 14.29
N GLU A 238 -4.04 21.61 14.39
CA GLU A 238 -4.64 22.57 15.33
C GLU A 238 -4.47 22.09 16.79
N LEU A 239 -4.82 20.84 17.05
CA LEU A 239 -4.71 20.25 18.38
C LEU A 239 -3.25 20.14 18.85
N ALA A 240 -2.30 19.83 17.97
CA ALA A 240 -0.87 19.81 18.34
C ALA A 240 -0.35 21.18 18.81
N GLN A 241 -0.98 22.28 18.40
CA GLN A 241 -0.61 23.63 18.85
C GLN A 241 -1.34 24.04 20.13
N ALA A 242 -2.62 23.67 20.27
CA ALA A 242 -3.44 24.09 21.41
C ALA A 242 -3.36 23.12 22.59
N VAL A 243 -3.32 21.83 22.35
CA VAL A 243 -3.31 20.76 23.34
C VAL A 243 -2.23 19.74 22.94
N PRO A 244 -0.95 19.95 23.30
CA PRO A 244 0.18 19.13 22.84
C PRO A 244 0.07 17.63 23.16
N ASP A 245 -0.67 17.28 24.23
CA ASP A 245 -0.87 15.89 24.66
C ASP A 245 -2.08 15.21 23.99
N ALA A 246 -2.77 15.91 23.07
CA ALA A 246 -3.91 15.36 22.34
C ALA A 246 -3.49 14.26 21.36
N LEU A 247 -4.18 13.12 21.41
CA LEU A 247 -4.01 12.02 20.47
C LEU A 247 -5.24 11.88 19.59
N VAL A 248 -5.04 11.93 18.27
CA VAL A 248 -6.12 11.78 17.30
C VAL A 248 -6.03 10.44 16.60
N GLY A 249 -7.01 9.59 16.85
CA GLY A 249 -7.15 8.23 16.33
C GLY A 249 -8.45 8.01 15.55
N GLY A 250 -8.83 6.76 15.37
CA GLY A 250 -10.02 6.36 14.62
C GLY A 250 -9.70 5.82 13.24
N VAL A 251 -10.73 5.41 12.49
CA VAL A 251 -10.59 4.73 11.19
C VAL A 251 -9.86 5.62 10.18
N THR A 252 -10.29 6.87 10.04
CA THR A 252 -9.69 7.86 9.13
C THR A 252 -8.22 8.13 9.47
N ALA A 253 -7.91 8.33 10.76
CA ALA A 253 -6.56 8.57 11.24
C ALA A 253 -5.63 7.39 10.94
N THR A 254 -6.10 6.16 11.19
CA THR A 254 -5.35 4.93 10.87
C THR A 254 -5.11 4.77 9.37
N ALA A 255 -6.11 5.11 8.54
CA ALA A 255 -5.96 5.08 7.08
C ALA A 255 -4.91 6.09 6.59
N ILE A 256 -4.90 7.31 7.14
CA ILE A 256 -3.88 8.33 6.87
C ILE A 256 -2.49 7.81 7.22
N ASP A 257 -2.30 7.32 8.44
CA ASP A 257 -1.00 6.84 8.92
C ASP A 257 -0.49 5.65 8.10
N THR A 258 -1.39 4.75 7.71
CA THR A 258 -1.07 3.62 6.83
C THR A 258 -0.66 4.07 5.44
N ASN A 259 -1.36 5.07 4.87
CA ASN A 259 -1.02 5.61 3.56
C ASN A 259 0.31 6.36 3.58
N ASP A 260 0.53 7.18 4.60
CA ASP A 260 1.77 7.94 4.76
C ASP A 260 2.98 7.00 4.98
N ALA A 261 2.83 5.94 5.77
CA ALA A 261 3.82 4.87 5.91
C ALA A 261 4.06 4.15 4.57
N SER A 262 3.01 3.87 3.79
CA SER A 262 3.14 3.25 2.46
C SER A 262 3.92 4.12 1.48
N ILE A 263 3.70 5.45 1.52
CA ILE A 263 4.43 6.42 0.70
C ILE A 263 5.90 6.48 1.13
N HIS A 264 6.17 6.51 2.44
CA HIS A 264 7.52 6.47 2.98
C HIS A 264 8.24 5.19 2.55
N ASP A 265 7.64 4.04 2.77
CA ASP A 265 8.15 2.73 2.37
C ASP A 265 8.49 2.68 0.87
N ARG A 266 7.58 3.13 0.02
CA ARG A 266 7.79 3.19 -1.42
C ARG A 266 9.02 4.02 -1.78
N ASN A 267 9.17 5.19 -1.18
CA ASN A 267 10.24 6.12 -1.48
C ASN A 267 11.60 5.64 -0.94
N LEU A 268 11.62 4.82 0.10
CA LEU A 268 12.83 4.24 0.68
C LEU A 268 13.17 2.89 0.02
N ILE A 269 12.21 1.96 -0.04
CA ILE A 269 12.47 0.57 -0.41
C ILE A 269 12.78 0.44 -1.90
N ILE A 270 12.06 1.16 -2.78
CA ILE A 270 12.28 1.04 -4.23
C ILE A 270 13.73 1.41 -4.60
N PRO A 271 14.28 2.58 -4.21
CA PRO A 271 15.68 2.89 -4.49
C PRO A 271 16.66 1.88 -3.90
N VAL A 272 16.45 1.43 -2.66
CA VAL A 272 17.32 0.44 -2.01
C VAL A 272 17.33 -0.87 -2.79
N VAL A 273 16.16 -1.38 -3.18
CA VAL A 273 16.05 -2.60 -3.99
C VAL A 273 16.75 -2.43 -5.34
N LEU A 274 16.57 -1.31 -6.02
CA LEU A 274 17.23 -1.04 -7.31
C LEU A 274 18.76 -1.03 -7.17
N VAL A 275 19.29 -0.42 -6.11
CA VAL A 275 20.73 -0.41 -5.84
C VAL A 275 21.24 -1.82 -5.54
N VAL A 276 20.55 -2.59 -4.71
CA VAL A 276 20.93 -3.97 -4.39
C VAL A 276 20.93 -4.83 -5.65
N ILE A 277 19.89 -4.74 -6.48
CA ILE A 277 19.82 -5.48 -7.74
C ILE A 277 20.92 -5.03 -8.71
N LEU A 278 21.19 -3.72 -8.79
CA LEU A 278 22.27 -3.19 -9.62
C LEU A 278 23.62 -3.77 -9.23
N ILE A 279 23.94 -3.80 -7.93
CA ILE A 279 25.20 -4.38 -7.42
C ILE A 279 25.28 -5.88 -7.77
N ILE A 280 24.21 -6.64 -7.54
CA ILE A 280 24.18 -8.06 -7.88
C ILE A 280 24.39 -8.28 -9.38
N LEU A 281 23.72 -7.49 -10.22
CA LEU A 281 23.88 -7.58 -11.69
C LEU A 281 25.28 -7.20 -12.14
N MET A 282 25.90 -6.17 -11.53
CA MET A 282 27.30 -5.81 -11.84
C MET A 282 28.27 -6.93 -11.50
N LEU A 283 28.09 -7.59 -10.35
CA LEU A 283 28.91 -8.73 -9.94
C LEU A 283 28.70 -9.93 -10.86
N LEU A 284 27.45 -10.20 -11.24
CA LEU A 284 27.08 -11.34 -12.08
C LEU A 284 27.57 -11.20 -13.51
N LEU A 285 27.35 -10.02 -14.11
CA LEU A 285 27.73 -9.73 -15.50
C LEU A 285 29.19 -9.28 -15.65
N ARG A 286 29.87 -8.99 -14.53
CA ARG A 286 31.23 -8.42 -14.52
C ARG A 286 31.35 -7.20 -15.43
N ALA A 287 30.29 -6.39 -15.48
CA ALA A 287 30.18 -5.20 -16.31
C ALA A 287 29.39 -4.14 -15.56
N VAL A 288 29.62 -2.87 -15.86
CA VAL A 288 28.91 -1.75 -15.23
C VAL A 288 27.81 -1.20 -16.15
N VAL A 289 28.13 -0.99 -17.42
CA VAL A 289 27.24 -0.31 -18.36
C VAL A 289 25.96 -1.11 -18.63
N ALA A 290 26.08 -2.42 -18.83
CA ALA A 290 24.93 -3.28 -19.14
C ALA A 290 23.90 -3.33 -17.99
N PRO A 291 24.29 -3.55 -16.70
CA PRO A 291 23.35 -3.48 -15.58
C PRO A 291 22.68 -2.10 -15.43
N VAL A 292 23.41 -1.01 -15.60
CA VAL A 292 22.84 0.34 -15.55
C VAL A 292 21.76 0.53 -16.62
N LEU A 293 22.04 0.13 -17.86
CA LEU A 293 21.05 0.20 -18.94
C LEU A 293 19.82 -0.70 -18.66
N LEU A 294 20.03 -1.90 -18.10
CA LEU A 294 18.93 -2.78 -17.70
C LEU A 294 18.05 -2.14 -16.62
N ILE A 295 18.65 -1.59 -15.58
CA ILE A 295 17.87 -0.91 -14.52
C ILE A 295 17.13 0.31 -15.07
N LEU A 296 17.78 1.14 -15.89
CA LEU A 296 17.13 2.31 -16.51
C LEU A 296 15.91 1.92 -17.36
N THR A 297 16.05 0.86 -18.19
CA THR A 297 14.93 0.36 -19.00
C THR A 297 13.83 -0.24 -18.15
N THR A 298 14.17 -0.91 -17.05
CA THR A 298 13.19 -1.45 -16.09
C THR A 298 12.43 -0.33 -15.38
N VAL A 299 13.12 0.70 -14.89
CA VAL A 299 12.49 1.86 -14.24
C VAL A 299 11.57 2.59 -15.22
N LEU A 300 12.03 2.80 -16.47
CA LEU A 300 11.19 3.41 -17.50
C LEU A 300 9.94 2.55 -17.80
N SER A 301 10.10 1.24 -17.90
CA SER A 301 8.99 0.32 -18.17
C SER A 301 8.02 0.21 -16.99
N PHE A 302 8.50 0.37 -15.75
CA PHE A 302 7.65 0.33 -14.56
C PHE A 302 6.85 1.63 -14.38
N GLY A 303 7.38 2.76 -14.86
CA GLY A 303 6.73 4.07 -14.82
C GLY A 303 5.72 4.30 -15.96
N THR A 304 5.48 3.29 -16.81
CA THR A 304 4.52 3.35 -17.94
C THR A 304 3.29 2.53 -17.70
#